data_10c05812ddcc23e378e0138b37ecf91b
#
_entry.id   10c05812ddcc23e378e0138b37ecf91b
#
_cell.length_a   1.000
_cell.length_b   1.000
_cell.length_c   1.000
_cell.angle_alpha   90.00
_cell.angle_beta   90.00
_cell.angle_gamma   90.00
#
_symmetry.space_group_name_H-M   'P 1'
#
loop_
_entity.id
_entity.type
_entity.pdbx_description
1 polymer ?
#
loop_
_entity_poly.entity_id
_entity_poly.type
_entity_poly.pdbx_seq_one_letter_code
_entity_poly.pdbx_strand_id
1 'polypeptide(L)'
;MLVDYWRFALSNSRFLGFGFLLAFMSSAGQTYFIGVFGAGIQTDFGLDAGSWGRTYMIGTLASALVINWTGALIDRLDLRLFTGLALFGLSCACLLMGSVTSPFMLVLAIFMLRQFGQGLSSHAGITSMARYHSADRGKAIALAAIGFAFGEAMLPVLGLYASQLWGWRHTFYMVAAVVLAAILLALWLLKGHSQRHAEHNDALEKRARQEDRQSDYTRRQMLVELRFYFMLPAMIAPSMIGTALFFFPAEIANAKHWSSLWLTGNYWLYSVVSVATTMYSGILIDRFSARRVVPLFLLPLALALVVLNVSDHPFIVWPYMLLMGISSGLYFTGLSALWAELYGARHLGAIKSMTNAIMVFSSALGPALVGTLLEWQMSFPVISMMMATFCVVATALLVYTLRTPSN
;
A
#
# COMPACT_ATOMS: atom_id res chain seq x y z
N MET A 1 -0.15 27.10 8.43
CA MET A 1 -0.13 25.73 7.89
C MET A 1 -1.31 24.89 8.41
N LEU A 2 -1.41 24.52 9.70
CA LEU A 2 -2.55 23.68 10.21
C LEU A 2 -3.92 24.33 9.98
N VAL A 3 -4.04 25.65 10.18
CA VAL A 3 -5.28 26.40 9.95
C VAL A 3 -5.71 26.35 8.46
N ASP A 4 -4.74 26.39 7.52
CA ASP A 4 -5.01 26.33 6.10
C ASP A 4 -5.46 24.94 5.66
N TYR A 5 -4.86 23.88 6.24
CA TYR A 5 -5.32 22.51 6.06
C TYR A 5 -6.76 22.32 6.56
N TRP A 6 -7.08 22.87 7.73
CA TRP A 6 -8.41 22.78 8.32
C TRP A 6 -9.47 23.52 7.49
N ARG A 7 -9.17 24.75 7.05
CA ARG A 7 -10.06 25.51 6.15
C ARG A 7 -10.29 24.76 4.84
N PHE A 8 -9.23 24.25 4.23
CA PHE A 8 -9.32 23.46 2.99
C PHE A 8 -10.17 22.19 3.20
N ALA A 9 -9.97 21.47 4.30
CA ALA A 9 -10.73 20.28 4.63
C ALA A 9 -12.23 20.56 4.80
N LEU A 10 -12.59 21.64 5.49
CA LEU A 10 -13.98 22.03 5.69
C LEU A 10 -14.66 22.46 4.39
N SER A 11 -13.98 23.30 3.58
CA SER A 11 -14.54 23.80 2.32
C SER A 11 -14.73 22.70 1.25
N ASN A 12 -13.97 21.61 1.32
CA ASN A 12 -14.01 20.49 0.36
C ASN A 12 -14.46 19.17 1.00
N SER A 13 -15.07 19.20 2.18
CA SER A 13 -15.32 18.05 3.05
C SER A 13 -16.00 16.87 2.35
N ARG A 14 -16.99 17.13 1.47
CA ARG A 14 -17.71 16.08 0.75
C ARG A 14 -16.82 15.30 -0.21
N PHE A 15 -16.03 16.01 -1.03
CA PHE A 15 -15.20 15.36 -2.03
C PHE A 15 -13.95 14.74 -1.40
N LEU A 16 -13.39 15.35 -0.35
CA LEU A 16 -12.35 14.75 0.47
C LEU A 16 -12.86 13.51 1.22
N GLY A 17 -14.09 13.56 1.73
CA GLY A 17 -14.78 12.39 2.33
C GLY A 17 -14.97 11.25 1.33
N PHE A 18 -15.23 11.56 0.06
CA PHE A 18 -15.25 10.56 -1.01
C PHE A 18 -13.87 9.88 -1.18
N GLY A 19 -12.79 10.67 -1.27
CA GLY A 19 -11.43 10.13 -1.38
C GLY A 19 -11.06 9.25 -0.17
N PHE A 20 -11.37 9.73 1.05
CA PHE A 20 -11.19 8.96 2.29
C PHE A 20 -11.99 7.65 2.27
N LEU A 21 -13.26 7.70 1.90
CA LEU A 21 -14.14 6.51 1.85
C LEU A 21 -13.57 5.45 0.91
N LEU A 22 -13.13 5.83 -0.29
CA LEU A 22 -12.58 4.87 -1.23
C LEU A 22 -11.23 4.30 -0.76
N ALA A 23 -10.37 5.12 -0.18
CA ALA A 23 -9.13 4.66 0.42
C ALA A 23 -9.41 3.68 1.59
N PHE A 24 -10.39 3.98 2.44
CA PHE A 24 -10.81 3.10 3.52
C PHE A 24 -11.42 1.79 3.01
N MET A 25 -12.35 1.82 2.06
CA MET A 25 -12.98 0.62 1.50
C MET A 25 -11.99 -0.26 0.74
N SER A 26 -10.95 0.33 0.15
CA SER A 26 -9.88 -0.43 -0.51
C SER A 26 -9.17 -1.41 0.41
N SER A 27 -9.26 -1.20 1.72
CA SER A 27 -8.63 -2.03 2.76
C SER A 27 -9.09 -3.48 2.71
N ALA A 28 -10.32 -3.77 2.27
CA ALA A 28 -10.80 -5.14 2.07
C ALA A 28 -9.96 -5.95 1.06
N GLY A 29 -9.27 -5.27 0.13
CA GLY A 29 -8.34 -5.89 -0.82
C GLY A 29 -6.87 -5.73 -0.45
N GLN A 30 -6.54 -5.15 0.70
CA GLN A 30 -5.16 -4.94 1.13
C GLN A 30 -4.60 -6.17 1.86
N THR A 31 -3.28 -6.32 1.79
CA THR A 31 -2.58 -7.47 2.38
C THR A 31 -2.82 -7.61 3.88
N TYR A 32 -2.79 -6.51 4.61
CA TYR A 32 -2.97 -6.49 6.06
C TYR A 32 -4.37 -6.98 6.49
N PHE A 33 -5.38 -6.85 5.62
CA PHE A 33 -6.72 -7.38 5.89
C PHE A 33 -6.86 -8.84 5.47
N ILE A 34 -6.35 -9.21 4.29
CA ILE A 34 -6.40 -10.61 3.79
C ILE A 34 -5.57 -11.52 4.70
N GLY A 35 -4.40 -11.06 5.15
CA GLY A 35 -3.47 -11.84 5.96
C GLY A 35 -4.04 -12.32 7.30
N VAL A 36 -4.92 -11.54 7.94
CA VAL A 36 -5.47 -11.93 9.26
C VAL A 36 -6.37 -13.17 9.20
N PHE A 37 -6.87 -13.52 8.03
CA PHE A 37 -7.67 -14.73 7.82
C PHE A 37 -6.83 -15.94 7.40
N GLY A 38 -5.51 -15.75 7.24
CA GLY A 38 -4.58 -16.77 6.71
C GLY A 38 -4.65 -18.10 7.45
N ALA A 39 -4.64 -18.09 8.78
CA ALA A 39 -4.71 -19.31 9.57
C ALA A 39 -6.02 -20.12 9.33
N GLY A 40 -7.17 -19.43 9.26
CA GLY A 40 -8.45 -20.08 8.97
C GLY A 40 -8.51 -20.64 7.55
N ILE A 41 -8.00 -19.90 6.57
CA ILE A 41 -7.96 -20.33 5.16
C ILE A 41 -7.03 -21.52 4.99
N GLN A 42 -5.84 -21.47 5.56
CA GLN A 42 -4.88 -22.58 5.51
C GLN A 42 -5.46 -23.86 6.11
N THR A 43 -6.14 -23.76 7.26
CA THR A 43 -6.81 -24.90 7.91
C THR A 43 -7.91 -25.50 7.04
N ASP A 44 -8.79 -24.65 6.48
CA ASP A 44 -9.94 -25.11 5.68
C ASP A 44 -9.55 -25.78 4.36
N PHE A 45 -8.43 -25.34 3.75
CA PHE A 45 -7.96 -25.87 2.46
C PHE A 45 -6.75 -26.82 2.58
N GLY A 46 -6.27 -27.09 3.80
CA GLY A 46 -5.08 -27.91 4.02
C GLY A 46 -3.81 -27.33 3.39
N LEU A 47 -3.70 -26.00 3.36
CA LEU A 47 -2.56 -25.30 2.75
C LEU A 47 -1.46 -25.09 3.80
N ASP A 48 -0.22 -25.37 3.41
CA ASP A 48 0.95 -24.88 4.13
C ASP A 48 1.21 -23.38 3.86
N ALA A 49 2.13 -22.79 4.60
CA ALA A 49 2.47 -21.37 4.47
C ALA A 49 3.00 -21.02 3.06
N GLY A 50 3.76 -21.94 2.44
CA GLY A 50 4.29 -21.79 1.10
C GLY A 50 3.19 -21.75 0.04
N SER A 51 2.28 -22.71 0.06
CA SER A 51 1.13 -22.78 -0.84
C SER A 51 0.20 -21.58 -0.67
N TRP A 52 -0.03 -21.13 0.57
CA TRP A 52 -0.79 -19.92 0.85
C TRP A 52 -0.13 -18.66 0.28
N GLY A 53 1.19 -18.49 0.48
CA GLY A 53 1.97 -17.40 -0.07
C GLY A 53 1.99 -17.40 -1.61
N ARG A 54 2.13 -18.57 -2.25
CA ARG A 54 2.08 -18.74 -3.71
C ARG A 54 0.69 -18.41 -4.27
N THR A 55 -0.37 -18.83 -3.60
CA THR A 55 -1.76 -18.49 -3.96
C THR A 55 -1.99 -16.99 -3.97
N TYR A 56 -1.53 -16.30 -2.92
CA TYR A 56 -1.58 -14.84 -2.84
C TYR A 56 -0.74 -14.17 -3.94
N MET A 57 0.46 -14.67 -4.20
CA MET A 57 1.35 -14.15 -5.24
C MET A 57 0.69 -14.21 -6.62
N ILE A 58 0.13 -15.36 -7.00
CA ILE A 58 -0.51 -15.54 -8.31
C ILE A 58 -1.68 -14.58 -8.49
N GLY A 59 -2.58 -14.48 -7.50
CA GLY A 59 -3.72 -13.58 -7.55
C GLY A 59 -3.30 -12.10 -7.62
N THR A 60 -2.26 -11.72 -6.85
CA THR A 60 -1.74 -10.35 -6.84
C THR A 60 -1.05 -9.99 -8.15
N LEU A 61 -0.23 -10.88 -8.73
CA LEU A 61 0.42 -10.66 -10.03
C LEU A 61 -0.59 -10.58 -11.17
N ALA A 62 -1.62 -11.42 -11.16
CA ALA A 62 -2.72 -11.32 -12.14
C ALA A 62 -3.40 -9.94 -12.07
N SER A 63 -3.69 -9.45 -10.86
CA SER A 63 -4.23 -8.09 -10.69
C SER A 63 -3.26 -7.00 -11.18
N ALA A 64 -1.98 -7.12 -10.89
CA ALA A 64 -0.96 -6.17 -11.34
C ALA A 64 -0.85 -6.08 -12.88
N LEU A 65 -1.10 -7.17 -13.57
CA LEU A 65 -1.19 -7.17 -15.03
C LEU A 65 -2.44 -6.44 -15.52
N VAL A 66 -3.61 -6.77 -14.97
CA VAL A 66 -4.91 -6.27 -15.45
C VAL A 66 -5.13 -4.79 -15.10
N ILE A 67 -4.57 -4.29 -13.99
CA ILE A 67 -4.76 -2.90 -13.53
C ILE A 67 -4.28 -1.86 -14.55
N ASN A 68 -3.30 -2.20 -15.39
CA ASN A 68 -2.79 -1.27 -16.41
C ASN A 68 -3.87 -0.88 -17.44
N TRP A 69 -4.78 -1.77 -17.75
CA TRP A 69 -5.89 -1.50 -18.67
C TRP A 69 -7.13 -0.97 -17.94
N THR A 70 -7.49 -1.60 -16.84
CA THR A 70 -8.71 -1.24 -16.09
C THR A 70 -8.55 0.07 -15.32
N GLY A 71 -7.35 0.38 -14.83
CA GLY A 71 -7.06 1.66 -14.18
C GLY A 71 -7.21 2.84 -15.13
N ALA A 72 -6.85 2.68 -16.40
CA ALA A 72 -7.01 3.72 -17.42
C ALA A 72 -8.49 4.06 -17.74
N LEU A 73 -9.43 3.20 -17.34
CA LEU A 73 -10.87 3.48 -17.52
C LEU A 73 -11.34 4.69 -16.70
N ILE A 74 -10.62 5.08 -15.64
CA ILE A 74 -10.95 6.29 -14.86
C ILE A 74 -10.86 7.56 -15.70
N ASP A 75 -10.08 7.54 -16.79
CA ASP A 75 -9.95 8.68 -17.71
C ASP A 75 -11.05 8.75 -18.75
N ARG A 76 -11.76 7.64 -18.98
CA ARG A 76 -12.78 7.47 -20.03
C ARG A 76 -14.19 7.43 -19.48
N LEU A 77 -14.36 6.91 -18.27
CA LEU A 77 -15.68 6.76 -17.64
C LEU A 77 -15.99 7.93 -16.71
N ASP A 78 -17.28 8.23 -16.56
CA ASP A 78 -17.72 9.11 -15.48
C ASP A 78 -17.27 8.54 -14.12
N LEU A 79 -16.76 9.39 -13.24
CA LEU A 79 -16.21 8.97 -11.94
C LEU A 79 -17.23 8.24 -11.07
N ARG A 80 -18.53 8.54 -11.20
CA ARG A 80 -19.60 7.86 -10.48
C ARG A 80 -19.76 6.42 -10.96
N LEU A 81 -19.75 6.23 -12.30
CA LEU A 81 -19.82 4.89 -12.89
C LEU A 81 -18.59 4.07 -12.54
N PHE A 82 -17.39 4.64 -12.70
CA PHE A 82 -16.13 3.98 -12.33
C PHE A 82 -16.12 3.57 -10.86
N THR A 83 -16.52 4.45 -9.95
CA THR A 83 -16.62 4.18 -8.51
C THR A 83 -17.63 3.08 -8.21
N GLY A 84 -18.81 3.15 -8.83
CA GLY A 84 -19.84 2.13 -8.68
C GLY A 84 -19.35 0.75 -9.11
N LEU A 85 -18.70 0.65 -10.26
CA LEU A 85 -18.11 -0.60 -10.77
C LEU A 85 -16.98 -1.12 -9.88
N ALA A 86 -16.11 -0.25 -9.38
CA ALA A 86 -15.01 -0.64 -8.50
C ALA A 86 -15.53 -1.19 -7.15
N LEU A 87 -16.44 -0.51 -6.50
CA LEU A 87 -17.02 -0.96 -5.22
C LEU A 87 -17.94 -2.17 -5.40
N PHE A 88 -18.74 -2.22 -6.47
CA PHE A 88 -19.55 -3.41 -6.77
C PHE A 88 -18.67 -4.64 -7.02
N GLY A 89 -17.62 -4.49 -7.83
CA GLY A 89 -16.64 -5.56 -8.04
C GLY A 89 -15.94 -5.98 -6.75
N LEU A 90 -15.63 -5.03 -5.84
CA LEU A 90 -15.07 -5.35 -4.52
C LEU A 90 -16.07 -6.12 -3.65
N SER A 91 -17.36 -5.73 -3.65
CA SER A 91 -18.41 -6.48 -2.94
C SER A 91 -18.52 -7.90 -3.50
N CYS A 92 -18.55 -8.07 -4.83
CA CYS A 92 -18.55 -9.39 -5.46
C CYS A 92 -17.29 -10.20 -5.10
N ALA A 93 -16.12 -9.56 -5.01
CA ALA A 93 -14.87 -10.20 -4.60
C ALA A 93 -14.94 -10.72 -3.14
N CYS A 94 -15.54 -9.93 -2.24
CA CYS A 94 -15.78 -10.35 -0.87
C CYS A 94 -16.79 -11.51 -0.79
N LEU A 95 -17.90 -11.47 -1.56
CA LEU A 95 -18.86 -12.57 -1.65
C LEU A 95 -18.18 -13.84 -2.18
N LEU A 96 -17.38 -13.72 -3.25
CA LEU A 96 -16.63 -14.84 -3.80
C LEU A 96 -15.69 -15.42 -2.74
N MET A 97 -14.94 -14.56 -2.02
CA MET A 97 -14.01 -15.01 -0.98
C MET A 97 -14.72 -15.77 0.14
N GLY A 98 -15.90 -15.34 0.59
CA GLY A 98 -16.71 -16.07 1.56
C GLY A 98 -17.23 -17.42 1.03
N SER A 99 -17.40 -17.56 -0.29
CA SER A 99 -17.98 -18.73 -0.95
C SER A 99 -16.97 -19.70 -1.53
N VAL A 100 -15.66 -19.45 -1.35
CA VAL A 100 -14.59 -20.27 -1.93
C VAL A 100 -14.65 -21.72 -1.47
N THR A 101 -14.60 -22.65 -2.42
CA THR A 101 -14.62 -24.11 -2.17
C THR A 101 -13.42 -24.84 -2.72
N SER A 102 -12.54 -24.16 -3.49
CA SER A 102 -11.35 -24.78 -4.07
C SER A 102 -10.16 -23.81 -4.09
N PRO A 103 -8.92 -24.30 -4.12
CA PRO A 103 -7.73 -23.47 -4.24
C PRO A 103 -7.72 -22.58 -5.50
N PHE A 104 -8.30 -23.04 -6.61
CA PHE A 104 -8.43 -22.22 -7.82
C PHE A 104 -9.37 -21.03 -7.61
N MET A 105 -10.53 -21.25 -6.97
CA MET A 105 -11.45 -20.15 -6.62
C MET A 105 -10.79 -19.18 -5.64
N LEU A 106 -9.91 -19.67 -4.76
CA LEU A 106 -9.16 -18.82 -3.82
C LEU A 106 -8.22 -17.87 -4.56
N VAL A 107 -7.48 -18.34 -5.58
CA VAL A 107 -6.67 -17.49 -6.45
C VAL A 107 -7.52 -16.41 -7.12
N LEU A 108 -8.68 -16.81 -7.67
CA LEU A 108 -9.60 -15.86 -8.33
C LEU A 108 -10.16 -14.83 -7.33
N ALA A 109 -10.53 -15.26 -6.13
CA ALA A 109 -11.02 -14.35 -5.09
C ALA A 109 -9.94 -13.34 -4.66
N ILE A 110 -8.70 -13.79 -4.47
CA ILE A 110 -7.55 -12.90 -4.18
C ILE A 110 -7.31 -11.96 -5.36
N PHE A 111 -7.31 -12.45 -6.59
CA PHE A 111 -7.21 -11.59 -7.77
C PHE A 111 -8.28 -10.49 -7.75
N MET A 112 -9.53 -10.83 -7.54
CA MET A 112 -10.63 -9.85 -7.51
C MET A 112 -10.51 -8.87 -6.34
N LEU A 113 -10.17 -9.34 -5.14
CA LEU A 113 -9.94 -8.48 -3.97
C LEU A 113 -8.81 -7.47 -4.24
N ARG A 114 -7.70 -7.94 -4.81
CA ARG A 114 -6.57 -7.09 -5.18
C ARG A 114 -6.93 -6.11 -6.29
N GLN A 115 -7.66 -6.57 -7.31
CA GLN A 115 -8.05 -5.76 -8.45
C GLN A 115 -9.01 -4.64 -8.07
N PHE A 116 -10.10 -4.98 -7.39
CA PHE A 116 -11.15 -4.02 -7.08
C PHE A 116 -10.89 -3.22 -5.78
N GLY A 117 -10.24 -3.83 -4.78
CA GLY A 117 -9.89 -3.17 -3.53
C GLY A 117 -8.61 -2.36 -3.66
N GLN A 118 -7.45 -3.00 -3.58
CA GLN A 118 -6.16 -2.30 -3.64
C GLN A 118 -5.96 -1.56 -4.96
N GLY A 119 -6.41 -2.13 -6.07
CA GLY A 119 -6.28 -1.53 -7.39
C GLY A 119 -7.27 -0.38 -7.61
N LEU A 120 -8.48 -0.70 -8.08
CA LEU A 120 -9.41 0.30 -8.62
C LEU A 120 -9.97 1.26 -7.56
N SER A 121 -10.37 0.78 -6.37
CA SER A 121 -10.94 1.66 -5.33
C SER A 121 -9.89 2.64 -4.80
N SER A 122 -8.67 2.16 -4.52
CA SER A 122 -7.55 2.99 -4.12
C SER A 122 -7.18 4.00 -5.20
N HIS A 123 -7.10 3.54 -6.46
CA HIS A 123 -6.81 4.39 -7.61
C HIS A 123 -7.85 5.49 -7.79
N ALA A 124 -9.15 5.16 -7.70
CA ALA A 124 -10.23 6.14 -7.80
C ALA A 124 -10.14 7.21 -6.70
N GLY A 125 -9.89 6.80 -5.45
CA GLY A 125 -9.76 7.72 -4.32
C GLY A 125 -8.63 8.72 -4.50
N ILE A 126 -7.42 8.25 -4.80
CA ILE A 126 -6.23 9.10 -4.87
C ILE A 126 -6.15 9.88 -6.18
N THR A 127 -6.45 9.25 -7.33
CA THR A 127 -6.38 9.91 -8.63
C THR A 127 -7.40 11.04 -8.77
N SER A 128 -8.62 10.85 -8.24
CA SER A 128 -9.61 11.91 -8.24
C SER A 128 -9.18 13.13 -7.40
N MET A 129 -8.55 12.91 -6.24
CA MET A 129 -7.99 14.01 -5.44
C MET A 129 -6.90 14.75 -6.21
N ALA A 130 -5.99 14.01 -6.85
CA ALA A 130 -4.93 14.59 -7.66
C ALA A 130 -5.44 15.38 -8.86
N ARG A 131 -6.53 14.91 -9.49
CA ARG A 131 -7.12 15.51 -10.70
C ARG A 131 -7.88 16.78 -10.40
N TYR A 132 -8.78 16.76 -9.43
CA TYR A 132 -9.73 17.84 -9.19
C TYR A 132 -9.28 18.90 -8.17
N HIS A 133 -8.13 18.72 -7.52
CA HIS A 133 -7.51 19.70 -6.62
C HIS A 133 -6.11 20.12 -7.09
N SER A 134 -6.00 20.67 -8.29
CA SER A 134 -4.70 20.97 -8.91
C SER A 134 -3.81 21.94 -8.10
N ALA A 135 -4.41 22.95 -7.45
CA ALA A 135 -3.68 23.92 -6.63
C ALA A 135 -3.27 23.36 -5.25
N ASP A 136 -4.14 22.54 -4.63
CA ASP A 136 -3.95 21.94 -3.29
C ASP A 136 -3.80 20.42 -3.37
N ARG A 137 -3.26 19.90 -4.48
CA ARG A 137 -3.14 18.47 -4.80
C ARG A 137 -2.54 17.65 -3.66
N GLY A 138 -1.46 18.13 -3.07
CA GLY A 138 -0.79 17.46 -1.97
C GLY A 138 -1.67 17.34 -0.72
N LYS A 139 -2.38 18.40 -0.36
CA LYS A 139 -3.30 18.40 0.78
C LYS A 139 -4.47 17.44 0.56
N ALA A 140 -5.07 17.45 -0.64
CA ALA A 140 -6.19 16.59 -0.97
C ALA A 140 -5.81 15.11 -0.93
N ILE A 141 -4.67 14.74 -1.53
CA ILE A 141 -4.15 13.37 -1.49
C ILE A 141 -3.86 12.94 -0.04
N ALA A 142 -3.20 13.79 0.75
CA ALA A 142 -2.85 13.47 2.13
C ALA A 142 -4.09 13.22 2.99
N LEU A 143 -5.13 14.06 2.87
CA LEU A 143 -6.38 13.88 3.62
C LEU A 143 -7.14 12.62 3.20
N ALA A 144 -7.21 12.31 1.90
CA ALA A 144 -7.82 11.08 1.43
C ALA A 144 -7.02 9.83 1.88
N ALA A 145 -5.69 9.91 1.88
CA ALA A 145 -4.81 8.80 2.29
C ALA A 145 -4.94 8.43 3.79
N ILE A 146 -5.48 9.32 4.63
CA ILE A 146 -5.84 8.97 6.02
C ILE A 146 -6.82 7.78 6.04
N GLY A 147 -7.64 7.60 5.00
CA GLY A 147 -8.52 6.44 4.86
C GLY A 147 -7.77 5.11 4.86
N PHE A 148 -6.58 5.03 4.22
CA PHE A 148 -5.74 3.83 4.28
C PHE A 148 -5.23 3.57 5.70
N ALA A 149 -4.68 4.60 6.35
CA ALA A 149 -4.14 4.48 7.70
C ALA A 149 -5.23 4.07 8.70
N PHE A 150 -6.43 4.62 8.55
CA PHE A 150 -7.57 4.26 9.39
C PHE A 150 -8.04 2.82 9.14
N GLY A 151 -8.09 2.40 7.87
CA GLY A 151 -8.41 1.02 7.48
C GLY A 151 -7.38 0.01 8.02
N GLU A 152 -6.10 0.32 7.89
CA GLU A 152 -4.99 -0.51 8.38
C GLU A 152 -4.95 -0.60 9.91
N ALA A 153 -5.29 0.49 10.60
CA ALA A 153 -5.34 0.51 12.07
C ALA A 153 -6.50 -0.32 12.64
N MET A 154 -7.67 -0.31 11.99
CA MET A 154 -8.90 -0.84 12.58
C MET A 154 -9.37 -2.15 11.97
N LEU A 155 -9.32 -2.28 10.63
CA LEU A 155 -9.97 -3.42 9.96
C LEU A 155 -9.33 -4.77 10.25
N PRO A 156 -7.99 -4.91 10.40
CA PRO A 156 -7.38 -6.19 10.74
C PRO A 156 -7.87 -6.75 12.07
N VAL A 157 -7.88 -5.94 13.12
CA VAL A 157 -8.33 -6.39 14.45
C VAL A 157 -9.84 -6.66 14.47
N LEU A 158 -10.65 -5.80 13.83
CA LEU A 158 -12.09 -6.01 13.73
C LEU A 158 -12.44 -7.25 12.90
N GLY A 159 -11.74 -7.45 11.77
CA GLY A 159 -11.90 -8.61 10.91
C GLY A 159 -11.52 -9.91 11.60
N LEU A 160 -10.40 -9.92 12.33
CA LEU A 160 -9.97 -11.08 13.09
C LEU A 160 -10.95 -11.39 14.24
N TYR A 161 -11.39 -10.38 14.97
CA TYR A 161 -12.39 -10.55 16.02
C TYR A 161 -13.72 -11.10 15.47
N ALA A 162 -14.24 -10.53 14.39
CA ALA A 162 -15.41 -11.04 13.70
C ALA A 162 -15.22 -12.48 13.21
N SER A 163 -14.04 -12.81 12.70
CA SER A 163 -13.70 -14.16 12.26
C SER A 163 -13.70 -15.18 13.41
N GLN A 164 -13.31 -14.79 14.61
CA GLN A 164 -13.36 -15.64 15.80
C GLN A 164 -14.80 -15.92 16.25
N LEU A 165 -15.72 -14.95 16.05
CA LEU A 165 -17.12 -15.10 16.46
C LEU A 165 -17.96 -15.87 15.42
N TRP A 166 -17.78 -15.58 14.14
CA TRP A 166 -18.67 -16.06 13.08
C TRP A 166 -17.96 -16.84 11.97
N GLY A 167 -16.63 -17.00 12.07
CA GLY A 167 -15.81 -17.58 11.03
C GLY A 167 -15.43 -16.57 9.94
N TRP A 168 -14.30 -16.83 9.28
CA TRP A 168 -13.74 -15.92 8.26
C TRP A 168 -14.66 -15.76 7.03
N ARG A 169 -15.40 -16.80 6.63
CA ARG A 169 -16.34 -16.73 5.49
C ARG A 169 -17.48 -15.74 5.75
N HIS A 170 -18.11 -15.82 6.92
CA HIS A 170 -19.18 -14.89 7.29
C HIS A 170 -18.67 -13.47 7.46
N THR A 171 -17.43 -13.28 7.91
CA THR A 171 -16.79 -11.97 7.97
C THR A 171 -16.67 -11.35 6.58
N PHE A 172 -16.30 -12.11 5.55
CA PHE A 172 -16.28 -11.60 4.18
C PHE A 172 -17.68 -11.27 3.63
N TYR A 173 -18.72 -12.02 3.99
CA TYR A 173 -20.09 -11.64 3.63
C TYR A 173 -20.53 -10.33 4.29
N MET A 174 -20.17 -10.10 5.54
CA MET A 174 -20.46 -8.83 6.21
C MET A 174 -19.70 -7.67 5.55
N VAL A 175 -18.42 -7.86 5.21
CA VAL A 175 -17.63 -6.86 4.49
C VAL A 175 -18.26 -6.57 3.12
N ALA A 176 -18.72 -7.57 2.40
CA ALA A 176 -19.41 -7.38 1.12
C ALA A 176 -20.66 -6.49 1.27
N ALA A 177 -21.47 -6.71 2.30
CA ALA A 177 -22.64 -5.88 2.58
C ALA A 177 -22.27 -4.43 2.92
N VAL A 178 -21.21 -4.22 3.73
CA VAL A 178 -20.69 -2.87 4.05
C VAL A 178 -20.18 -2.16 2.80
N VAL A 179 -19.40 -2.84 1.94
CA VAL A 179 -18.90 -2.27 0.70
C VAL A 179 -20.06 -1.93 -0.26
N LEU A 180 -21.07 -2.78 -0.35
CA LEU A 180 -22.26 -2.53 -1.16
C LEU A 180 -23.01 -1.28 -0.69
N ALA A 181 -23.21 -1.14 0.63
CA ALA A 181 -23.82 0.05 1.22
C ALA A 181 -22.98 1.31 0.99
N ALA A 182 -21.65 1.19 0.98
CA ALA A 182 -20.74 2.29 0.72
C ALA A 182 -20.88 2.88 -0.70
N ILE A 183 -21.44 2.13 -1.67
CA ILE A 183 -21.75 2.68 -3.02
C ILE A 183 -22.72 3.86 -2.92
N LEU A 184 -23.79 3.72 -2.13
CA LEU A 184 -24.78 4.77 -1.95
C LEU A 184 -24.15 6.04 -1.33
N LEU A 185 -23.29 5.84 -0.32
CA LEU A 185 -22.58 6.92 0.34
C LEU A 185 -21.58 7.59 -0.64
N ALA A 186 -20.81 6.81 -1.41
CA ALA A 186 -19.87 7.33 -2.39
C ALA A 186 -20.58 8.17 -3.47
N LEU A 187 -21.71 7.70 -4.01
CA LEU A 187 -22.50 8.43 -4.98
C LEU A 187 -23.11 9.70 -4.39
N TRP A 188 -23.53 9.67 -3.12
CA TRP A 188 -24.00 10.88 -2.43
C TRP A 188 -22.86 11.90 -2.24
N LEU A 189 -21.65 11.46 -1.88
CA LEU A 189 -20.48 12.33 -1.75
C LEU A 189 -20.07 12.94 -3.09
N LEU A 190 -20.34 12.27 -4.22
CA LEU A 190 -20.09 12.76 -5.58
C LEU A 190 -21.19 13.70 -6.13
N LYS A 191 -22.19 14.11 -5.36
CA LYS A 191 -23.16 15.13 -5.82
C LYS A 191 -22.41 16.41 -6.22
N GLY A 192 -22.74 16.98 -7.39
CA GLY A 192 -22.05 18.16 -7.97
C GLY A 192 -20.79 17.83 -8.76
N HIS A 193 -20.46 16.54 -8.96
CA HIS A 193 -19.27 16.13 -9.71
C HIS A 193 -19.26 16.63 -11.16
N SER A 194 -20.39 16.69 -11.85
CA SER A 194 -20.47 17.15 -13.25
C SER A 194 -19.98 18.58 -13.41
N GLN A 195 -20.32 19.47 -12.47
CA GLN A 195 -19.82 20.84 -12.47
C GLN A 195 -18.30 20.89 -12.25
N ARG A 196 -17.80 20.13 -11.26
CA ARG A 196 -16.36 20.01 -10.97
C ARG A 196 -15.58 19.47 -12.17
N HIS A 197 -16.16 18.52 -12.91
CA HIS A 197 -15.54 17.96 -14.11
C HIS A 197 -15.46 18.99 -15.24
N ALA A 198 -16.52 19.79 -15.47
CA ALA A 198 -16.53 20.89 -16.44
C ALA A 198 -15.46 21.95 -16.11
N GLU A 199 -15.41 22.40 -14.84
CA GLU A 199 -14.41 23.38 -14.38
C GLU A 199 -12.96 22.86 -14.56
N HIS A 200 -12.75 21.56 -14.36
CA HIS A 200 -11.43 20.93 -14.57
C HIS A 200 -11.02 20.91 -16.04
N ASN A 201 -11.94 20.56 -16.95
CA ASN A 201 -11.67 20.51 -18.38
C ASN A 201 -11.37 21.93 -18.94
N ASP A 202 -12.12 22.95 -18.52
CA ASP A 202 -11.85 24.34 -18.85
C ASP A 202 -10.45 24.79 -18.39
N ALA A 203 -10.03 24.34 -17.20
CA ALA A 203 -8.71 24.64 -16.67
C ALA A 203 -7.58 23.92 -17.44
N LEU A 204 -7.82 22.69 -17.93
CA LEU A 204 -6.85 21.95 -18.76
C LEU A 204 -6.67 22.61 -20.12
N GLU A 205 -7.74 23.05 -20.78
CA GLU A 205 -7.65 23.76 -22.06
C GLU A 205 -6.82 25.04 -21.96
N LYS A 206 -6.98 25.79 -20.84
CA LYS A 206 -6.19 26.98 -20.56
C LYS A 206 -4.70 26.68 -20.35
N ARG A 207 -4.34 25.54 -19.73
CA ARG A 207 -2.96 25.13 -19.46
C ARG A 207 -2.24 24.56 -20.69
N ALA A 208 -2.93 23.81 -21.54
CA ALA A 208 -2.37 23.24 -22.76
C ALA A 208 -1.72 24.26 -23.71
N ARG A 209 -2.04 25.55 -23.53
CA ARG A 209 -1.47 26.67 -24.29
C ARG A 209 -0.13 27.20 -23.77
N GLN A 210 0.41 26.70 -22.65
CA GLN A 210 1.55 27.29 -21.92
C GLN A 210 2.76 26.37 -21.68
N GLU A 211 2.86 25.17 -22.26
CA GLU A 211 3.96 24.24 -21.93
C GLU A 211 5.29 24.59 -22.65
N ASP A 212 6.33 24.77 -21.84
CA ASP A 212 7.72 25.01 -22.22
C ASP A 212 8.56 23.70 -22.15
N ARG A 213 9.61 23.61 -22.99
CA ARG A 213 10.38 22.38 -23.25
C ARG A 213 11.71 22.35 -22.48
N GLN A 214 11.84 21.44 -21.49
CA GLN A 214 13.13 21.08 -20.88
C GLN A 214 13.46 19.59 -21.08
N SER A 215 14.76 19.25 -21.19
CA SER A 215 15.21 17.87 -21.42
C SER A 215 15.52 17.16 -20.11
N ASP A 216 14.74 16.15 -19.76
CA ASP A 216 14.90 15.27 -18.58
C ASP A 216 15.02 13.82 -19.01
N TYR A 217 15.54 12.95 -18.12
CA TYR A 217 15.71 11.53 -18.35
C TYR A 217 14.44 10.77 -18.69
N THR A 218 14.51 9.92 -19.73
CA THR A 218 13.44 8.98 -20.11
C THR A 218 13.54 7.66 -19.35
N ARG A 219 12.45 6.86 -19.31
CA ARG A 219 12.46 5.49 -18.73
C ARG A 219 13.58 4.62 -19.31
N ARG A 220 13.83 4.72 -20.63
CA ARG A 220 14.84 3.90 -21.31
C ARG A 220 16.24 4.24 -20.84
N GLN A 221 16.54 5.51 -20.68
CA GLN A 221 17.84 5.97 -20.17
C GLN A 221 18.07 5.49 -18.74
N MET A 222 17.05 5.57 -17.86
CA MET A 222 17.15 5.06 -16.49
C MET A 222 17.39 3.53 -16.44
N LEU A 223 16.72 2.74 -17.30
CA LEU A 223 16.92 1.29 -17.37
C LEU A 223 18.29 0.86 -17.89
N VAL A 224 19.00 1.72 -18.62
CA VAL A 224 20.36 1.44 -19.09
C VAL A 224 21.40 1.76 -18.02
N GLU A 225 21.06 2.59 -17.04
CA GLU A 225 21.98 2.94 -15.96
C GLU A 225 22.17 1.79 -14.97
N LEU A 226 23.40 1.32 -14.81
CA LEU A 226 23.77 0.31 -13.81
C LEU A 226 23.40 0.76 -12.38
N ARG A 227 23.45 2.06 -12.13
CA ARG A 227 23.06 2.71 -10.88
C ARG A 227 21.64 2.35 -10.45
N PHE A 228 20.69 2.29 -11.37
CA PHE A 228 19.31 1.90 -11.08
C PHE A 228 19.25 0.50 -10.46
N TYR A 229 19.99 -0.46 -10.99
CA TYR A 229 19.99 -1.84 -10.51
C TYR A 229 20.60 -1.99 -9.12
N PHE A 230 21.61 -1.20 -8.78
CA PHE A 230 22.17 -1.15 -7.43
C PHE A 230 21.19 -0.54 -6.40
N MET A 231 20.25 0.31 -6.83
CA MET A 231 19.21 0.85 -5.97
C MET A 231 18.01 -0.11 -5.81
N LEU A 232 17.82 -1.08 -6.72
CA LEU A 232 16.68 -2.00 -6.70
C LEU A 232 16.50 -2.76 -5.37
N PRO A 233 17.53 -3.35 -4.74
CA PRO A 233 17.37 -4.04 -3.46
C PRO A 233 16.75 -3.16 -2.39
N ALA A 234 17.15 -1.89 -2.30
CA ALA A 234 16.58 -0.94 -1.35
C ALA A 234 15.13 -0.56 -1.70
N MET A 235 14.80 -0.42 -2.98
CA MET A 235 13.44 -0.16 -3.42
C MET A 235 12.47 -1.27 -3.08
N ILE A 236 12.86 -2.51 -3.33
CA ILE A 236 11.97 -3.68 -3.20
C ILE A 236 11.81 -4.14 -1.75
N ALA A 237 12.82 -3.92 -0.90
CA ALA A 237 12.84 -4.42 0.48
C ALA A 237 11.59 -4.04 1.30
N PRO A 238 11.14 -2.78 1.39
CA PRO A 238 9.98 -2.43 2.20
C PRO A 238 8.68 -3.05 1.68
N SER A 239 8.49 -3.07 0.36
CA SER A 239 7.31 -3.68 -0.25
C SER A 239 7.27 -5.18 -0.05
N MET A 240 8.40 -5.87 -0.24
CA MET A 240 8.52 -7.32 -0.09
C MET A 240 8.37 -7.74 1.37
N ILE A 241 9.18 -7.15 2.26
CA ILE A 241 9.23 -7.49 3.67
C ILE A 241 7.96 -7.06 4.38
N GLY A 242 7.54 -5.80 4.20
CA GLY A 242 6.33 -5.27 4.82
C GLY A 242 5.08 -6.07 4.43
N THR A 243 4.94 -6.43 3.15
CA THR A 243 3.82 -7.27 2.70
C THR A 243 3.87 -8.66 3.35
N ALA A 244 5.03 -9.30 3.46
CA ALA A 244 5.16 -10.60 4.10
C ALA A 244 4.80 -10.55 5.60
N LEU A 245 5.26 -9.52 6.33
CA LEU A 245 4.97 -9.34 7.75
C LEU A 245 3.47 -9.12 8.02
N PHE A 246 2.79 -8.34 7.18
CA PHE A 246 1.34 -8.13 7.29
C PHE A 246 0.51 -9.32 6.75
N PHE A 247 1.11 -10.19 5.96
CA PHE A 247 0.45 -11.38 5.41
C PHE A 247 0.48 -12.59 6.35
N PHE A 248 1.50 -12.69 7.20
CA PHE A 248 1.70 -13.79 8.14
C PHE A 248 1.60 -13.36 9.62
N PRO A 249 0.54 -12.64 10.05
CA PRO A 249 0.43 -12.21 11.44
C PRO A 249 0.24 -13.37 12.41
N ALA A 250 -0.41 -14.46 11.99
CA ALA A 250 -0.60 -15.65 12.81
C ALA A 250 0.72 -16.34 13.09
N GLU A 251 1.57 -16.49 12.09
CA GLU A 251 2.90 -17.10 12.19
C GLU A 251 3.82 -16.29 13.10
N ILE A 252 3.77 -14.95 13.00
CA ILE A 252 4.51 -14.05 13.91
C ILE A 252 4.01 -14.23 15.35
N ALA A 253 2.69 -14.18 15.55
CA ALA A 253 2.08 -14.31 16.86
C ALA A 253 2.39 -15.66 17.49
N ASN A 254 2.31 -16.76 16.73
CA ASN A 254 2.66 -18.10 17.19
C ASN A 254 4.14 -18.21 17.56
N ALA A 255 5.05 -17.68 16.73
CA ALA A 255 6.50 -17.71 17.02
C ALA A 255 6.88 -16.91 18.28
N LYS A 256 6.04 -15.96 18.67
CA LYS A 256 6.24 -15.10 19.85
C LYS A 256 5.36 -15.47 21.04
N HIS A 257 4.54 -16.51 20.92
CA HIS A 257 3.54 -16.90 21.92
C HIS A 257 2.55 -15.77 22.26
N TRP A 258 2.27 -14.89 21.31
CA TRP A 258 1.29 -13.81 21.44
C TRP A 258 -0.07 -14.24 20.90
N SER A 259 -1.15 -13.56 21.33
CA SER A 259 -2.41 -13.68 20.62
C SER A 259 -2.35 -12.87 19.32
N SER A 260 -2.93 -13.40 18.24
CA SER A 260 -3.03 -12.69 16.98
C SER A 260 -3.83 -11.38 17.11
N LEU A 261 -4.79 -11.32 18.04
CA LEU A 261 -5.54 -10.09 18.37
C LEU A 261 -4.63 -9.04 19.03
N TRP A 262 -3.66 -9.45 19.86
CA TRP A 262 -2.70 -8.52 20.44
C TRP A 262 -1.83 -7.90 19.36
N LEU A 263 -1.29 -8.69 18.46
CA LEU A 263 -0.44 -8.22 17.35
C LEU A 263 -1.23 -7.27 16.43
N THR A 264 -2.39 -7.71 15.91
CA THR A 264 -3.20 -6.92 14.97
C THR A 264 -3.85 -5.73 15.64
N GLY A 265 -4.19 -5.82 16.93
CA GLY A 265 -4.71 -4.71 17.73
C GLY A 265 -3.72 -3.57 17.90
N ASN A 266 -2.43 -3.79 17.68
CA ASN A 266 -1.39 -2.76 17.73
C ASN A 266 -1.01 -2.16 16.36
N TYR A 267 -1.68 -2.52 15.27
CA TYR A 267 -1.46 -1.92 13.92
C TYR A 267 -1.77 -0.42 13.89
N TRP A 268 -2.62 0.08 14.80
CA TRP A 268 -2.86 1.51 14.94
C TRP A 268 -1.57 2.31 15.23
N LEU A 269 -0.65 1.75 16.02
CA LEU A 269 0.62 2.40 16.34
C LEU A 269 1.48 2.55 15.08
N TYR A 270 1.60 1.48 14.28
CA TYR A 270 2.25 1.54 12.98
C TYR A 270 1.63 2.60 12.07
N SER A 271 0.31 2.62 11.93
CA SER A 271 -0.40 3.54 11.04
C SER A 271 -0.22 5.00 11.47
N VAL A 272 -0.38 5.31 12.77
CA VAL A 272 -0.19 6.66 13.31
C VAL A 272 1.25 7.14 13.11
N VAL A 273 2.23 6.29 13.44
CA VAL A 273 3.65 6.63 13.29
C VAL A 273 4.03 6.78 11.81
N SER A 274 3.49 5.93 10.92
CA SER A 274 3.73 6.03 9.48
C SER A 274 3.22 7.34 8.91
N VAL A 275 2.00 7.76 9.27
CA VAL A 275 1.44 9.06 8.84
C VAL A 275 2.26 10.22 9.37
N ALA A 276 2.58 10.22 10.68
CA ALA A 276 3.38 11.27 11.29
C ALA A 276 4.78 11.38 10.65
N THR A 277 5.43 10.25 10.42
CA THR A 277 6.75 10.20 9.78
C THR A 277 6.68 10.62 8.31
N THR A 278 5.62 10.26 7.58
CA THR A 278 5.41 10.72 6.19
C THR A 278 5.35 12.24 6.12
N MET A 279 4.63 12.89 7.04
CA MET A 279 4.56 14.34 7.12
C MET A 279 5.91 14.98 7.48
N TYR A 280 6.62 14.39 8.44
CA TYR A 280 7.92 14.90 8.90
C TYR A 280 9.04 14.64 7.87
N SER A 281 8.97 13.56 7.12
CA SER A 281 9.96 13.22 6.09
C SER A 281 10.04 14.26 4.98
N GLY A 282 8.92 14.90 4.62
CA GLY A 282 8.92 16.02 3.68
C GLY A 282 9.83 17.17 4.16
N ILE A 283 9.69 17.56 5.43
CA ILE A 283 10.52 18.62 6.04
C ILE A 283 12.01 18.22 6.07
N LEU A 284 12.30 16.95 6.37
CA LEU A 284 13.68 16.45 6.36
C LEU A 284 14.29 16.49 4.96
N ILE A 285 13.53 16.09 3.94
CA ILE A 285 13.98 16.08 2.54
C ILE A 285 14.23 17.50 2.05
N ASP A 286 13.34 18.44 2.34
CA ASP A 286 13.50 19.85 1.97
C ASP A 286 14.76 20.46 2.61
N ARG A 287 15.11 20.03 3.84
CA ARG A 287 16.28 20.55 4.56
C ARG A 287 17.61 19.87 4.19
N PHE A 288 17.59 18.56 3.95
CA PHE A 288 18.81 17.73 3.83
C PHE A 288 19.01 17.07 2.46
N SER A 289 18.03 17.17 1.53
CA SER A 289 17.95 16.48 0.25
C SER A 289 17.55 15.00 0.36
N ALA A 290 16.83 14.49 -0.63
CA ALA A 290 16.40 13.08 -0.66
C ALA A 290 17.58 12.12 -0.71
N ARG A 291 18.67 12.47 -1.38
CA ARG A 291 19.91 11.65 -1.45
C ARG A 291 20.50 11.32 -0.08
N ARG A 292 20.34 12.20 0.91
CA ARG A 292 20.84 11.98 2.29
C ARG A 292 19.82 11.28 3.19
N VAL A 293 18.54 11.57 3.03
CA VAL A 293 17.47 11.06 3.90
C VAL A 293 17.07 9.65 3.50
N VAL A 294 16.96 9.37 2.20
CA VAL A 294 16.45 8.09 1.69
C VAL A 294 17.29 6.88 2.14
N PRO A 295 18.63 6.91 2.20
CA PRO A 295 19.38 5.76 2.70
C PRO A 295 19.02 5.31 4.11
N LEU A 296 18.40 6.18 4.89
CA LEU A 296 18.05 5.89 6.29
C LEU A 296 16.76 5.09 6.45
N PHE A 297 15.90 4.98 5.42
CA PHE A 297 14.55 4.42 5.59
C PHE A 297 14.53 2.91 5.90
N LEU A 298 15.53 2.13 5.48
CA LEU A 298 15.63 0.70 5.77
C LEU A 298 16.19 0.39 7.16
N LEU A 299 16.91 1.31 7.77
CA LEU A 299 17.51 1.07 9.09
C LEU A 299 16.47 0.84 10.19
N PRO A 300 15.37 1.62 10.29
CA PRO A 300 14.30 1.31 11.22
C PRO A 300 13.64 -0.04 10.95
N LEU A 301 13.46 -0.44 9.67
CA LEU A 301 12.92 -1.75 9.32
C LEU A 301 13.85 -2.89 9.76
N ALA A 302 15.14 -2.77 9.48
CA ALA A 302 16.14 -3.74 9.96
C ALA A 302 16.12 -3.84 11.49
N LEU A 303 16.09 -2.71 12.18
CA LEU A 303 16.03 -2.68 13.64
C LEU A 303 14.71 -3.26 14.18
N ALA A 304 13.57 -3.04 13.52
CA ALA A 304 12.29 -3.64 13.88
C ALA A 304 12.37 -5.17 13.87
N LEU A 305 12.98 -5.73 12.83
CA LEU A 305 13.17 -7.18 12.67
C LEU A 305 14.14 -7.76 13.73
N VAL A 306 15.17 -7.01 14.11
CA VAL A 306 16.07 -7.40 15.21
C VAL A 306 15.34 -7.32 16.55
N VAL A 307 14.63 -6.22 16.83
CA VAL A 307 13.87 -6.01 18.08
C VAL A 307 12.84 -7.11 18.29
N LEU A 308 12.19 -7.56 17.21
CA LEU A 308 11.25 -8.67 17.27
C LEU A 308 11.88 -9.96 17.85
N ASN A 309 13.22 -10.14 17.74
CA ASN A 309 13.94 -11.31 18.26
C ASN A 309 14.56 -11.12 19.65
N VAL A 310 14.51 -9.91 20.21
CA VAL A 310 15.16 -9.64 21.53
C VAL A 310 14.44 -10.34 22.68
N SER A 311 13.09 -10.40 22.63
CA SER A 311 12.29 -11.01 23.71
C SER A 311 10.91 -11.44 23.18
N ASP A 312 10.29 -12.41 23.85
CA ASP A 312 8.93 -12.86 23.56
C ASP A 312 7.87 -12.09 24.37
N HIS A 313 8.31 -11.11 25.17
CA HIS A 313 7.39 -10.29 25.95
C HIS A 313 6.43 -9.49 25.06
N PRO A 314 5.10 -9.50 25.30
CA PRO A 314 4.12 -8.86 24.42
C PRO A 314 4.37 -7.38 24.14
N PHE A 315 5.02 -6.63 25.04
CA PHE A 315 5.33 -5.21 24.82
C PHE A 315 6.37 -4.94 23.74
N ILE A 316 7.09 -5.96 23.26
CA ILE A 316 7.99 -5.85 22.10
C ILE A 316 7.22 -5.43 20.82
N VAL A 317 5.94 -5.70 20.75
CA VAL A 317 5.09 -5.24 19.62
C VAL A 317 5.15 -3.71 19.45
N TRP A 318 5.29 -2.93 20.52
CA TRP A 318 5.30 -1.46 20.42
C TRP A 318 6.54 -0.90 19.72
N PRO A 319 7.79 -1.17 20.17
CA PRO A 319 8.96 -0.72 19.43
C PRO A 319 9.03 -1.33 18.02
N TYR A 320 8.57 -2.56 17.83
CA TYR A 320 8.45 -3.18 16.51
C TYR A 320 7.54 -2.37 15.58
N MET A 321 6.30 -2.07 15.97
CA MET A 321 5.34 -1.30 15.18
C MET A 321 5.79 0.14 14.96
N LEU A 322 6.40 0.78 15.96
CA LEU A 322 6.95 2.12 15.86
C LEU A 322 8.04 2.18 14.79
N LEU A 323 9.01 1.27 14.83
CA LEU A 323 10.12 1.23 13.89
C LEU A 323 9.64 0.92 12.47
N MET A 324 8.69 -0.02 12.31
CA MET A 324 8.05 -0.28 11.03
C MET A 324 7.33 0.95 10.47
N GLY A 325 6.59 1.68 11.31
CA GLY A 325 5.91 2.92 10.93
C GLY A 325 6.87 4.02 10.49
N ILE A 326 7.99 4.20 11.20
CA ILE A 326 9.05 5.14 10.80
C ILE A 326 9.62 4.77 9.43
N SER A 327 9.96 3.50 9.20
CA SER A 327 10.48 3.04 7.93
C SER A 327 9.51 3.31 6.78
N SER A 328 8.24 2.94 6.96
CA SER A 328 7.18 3.14 5.97
C SER A 328 6.98 4.61 5.61
N GLY A 329 6.91 5.49 6.62
CA GLY A 329 6.72 6.92 6.40
C GLY A 329 7.88 7.59 5.66
N LEU A 330 9.12 7.21 5.96
CA LEU A 330 10.31 7.69 5.24
C LEU A 330 10.33 7.17 3.78
N TYR A 331 9.92 5.92 3.56
CA TYR A 331 9.94 5.28 2.25
C TYR A 331 9.00 5.94 1.24
N PHE A 332 7.73 6.16 1.59
CA PHE A 332 6.73 6.67 0.65
C PHE A 332 7.08 8.05 0.10
N THR A 333 7.49 8.96 0.96
CA THR A 333 7.85 10.33 0.56
C THR A 333 9.25 10.36 -0.05
N GLY A 334 10.22 9.68 0.58
CA GLY A 334 11.62 9.73 0.23
C GLY A 334 11.90 9.22 -1.17
N LEU A 335 11.36 8.06 -1.52
CA LEU A 335 11.58 7.45 -2.83
C LEU A 335 11.04 8.33 -3.97
N SER A 336 9.88 8.94 -3.76
CA SER A 336 9.28 9.86 -4.72
C SER A 336 10.14 11.11 -4.97
N ALA A 337 10.71 11.66 -3.90
CA ALA A 337 11.61 12.82 -3.98
C ALA A 337 12.97 12.45 -4.59
N LEU A 338 13.50 11.26 -4.27
CA LEU A 338 14.75 10.78 -4.83
C LEU A 338 14.70 10.66 -6.35
N TRP A 339 13.60 10.15 -6.90
CA TRP A 339 13.43 10.08 -8.36
C TRP A 339 13.42 11.45 -9.01
N ALA A 340 12.78 12.44 -8.38
CA ALA A 340 12.78 13.80 -8.89
C ALA A 340 14.18 14.44 -8.86
N GLU A 341 14.98 14.18 -7.81
CA GLU A 341 16.34 14.70 -7.70
C GLU A 341 17.34 14.00 -8.65
N LEU A 342 17.12 12.72 -8.97
CA LEU A 342 18.04 11.95 -9.82
C LEU A 342 17.74 12.10 -11.31
N TYR A 343 16.46 12.12 -11.68
CA TYR A 343 16.02 11.96 -13.06
C TYR A 343 15.19 13.16 -13.58
N GLY A 344 14.98 14.19 -12.76
CA GLY A 344 14.19 15.36 -13.12
C GLY A 344 12.68 15.18 -13.04
N ALA A 345 11.94 16.25 -13.31
CA ALA A 345 10.49 16.30 -13.09
C ALA A 345 9.66 15.90 -14.31
N ARG A 346 10.16 16.09 -15.54
CA ARG A 346 9.39 15.99 -16.79
C ARG A 346 8.82 14.58 -17.05
N HIS A 347 9.64 13.55 -16.88
CA HIS A 347 9.26 12.15 -17.10
C HIS A 347 8.99 11.40 -15.77
N LEU A 348 8.90 12.13 -14.65
CA LEU A 348 8.74 11.58 -13.32
C LEU A 348 7.52 10.65 -13.19
N GLY A 349 6.40 10.99 -13.85
CA GLY A 349 5.21 10.14 -13.86
C GLY A 349 5.48 8.77 -14.50
N ALA A 350 6.24 8.76 -15.59
CA ALA A 350 6.62 7.55 -16.30
C ALA A 350 7.59 6.68 -15.48
N ILE A 351 8.57 7.30 -14.81
CA ILE A 351 9.52 6.64 -13.92
C ILE A 351 8.80 6.07 -12.70
N LYS A 352 7.92 6.85 -12.04
CA LYS A 352 7.11 6.39 -10.91
C LYS A 352 6.19 5.23 -11.26
N SER A 353 5.56 5.26 -12.43
CA SER A 353 4.70 4.15 -12.88
C SER A 353 5.48 2.85 -12.99
N MET A 354 6.68 2.89 -13.56
CA MET A 354 7.55 1.71 -13.68
C MET A 354 8.06 1.24 -12.31
N THR A 355 8.54 2.14 -11.46
CA THR A 355 9.01 1.77 -10.13
C THR A 355 7.87 1.24 -9.25
N ASN A 356 6.66 1.79 -9.37
CA ASN A 356 5.46 1.24 -8.72
C ASN A 356 5.14 -0.18 -9.19
N ALA A 357 5.28 -0.48 -10.49
CA ALA A 357 5.09 -1.83 -10.99
C ALA A 357 6.08 -2.82 -10.37
N ILE A 358 7.36 -2.43 -10.25
CA ILE A 358 8.39 -3.22 -9.55
C ILE A 358 8.03 -3.42 -8.07
N MET A 359 7.53 -2.39 -7.39
CA MET A 359 7.12 -2.50 -5.98
C MET A 359 5.92 -3.43 -5.80
N VAL A 360 4.92 -3.39 -6.69
CA VAL A 360 3.77 -4.32 -6.65
C VAL A 360 4.23 -5.75 -6.90
N PHE A 361 5.10 -5.97 -7.88
CA PHE A 361 5.70 -7.28 -8.12
C PHE A 361 6.44 -7.79 -6.88
N SER A 362 7.26 -6.95 -6.24
CA SER A 362 8.00 -7.29 -5.02
C SER A 362 7.08 -7.59 -3.84
N SER A 363 5.98 -6.84 -3.71
CA SER A 363 4.97 -7.08 -2.68
C SER A 363 4.27 -8.43 -2.85
N ALA A 364 4.11 -8.90 -4.09
CA ALA A 364 3.56 -10.23 -4.37
C ALA A 364 4.56 -11.35 -4.03
N LEU A 365 5.86 -11.12 -4.26
CA LEU A 365 6.91 -12.11 -3.97
C LEU A 365 7.13 -12.32 -2.46
N GLY A 366 6.96 -11.28 -1.64
CA GLY A 366 7.24 -11.35 -0.20
C GLY A 366 6.56 -12.52 0.51
N PRO A 367 5.22 -12.64 0.45
CA PRO A 367 4.50 -13.77 1.03
C PRO A 367 4.92 -15.13 0.48
N ALA A 368 5.19 -15.24 -0.84
CA ALA A 368 5.63 -16.49 -1.43
C ALA A 368 7.02 -16.92 -0.93
N LEU A 369 7.97 -15.99 -0.82
CA LEU A 369 9.31 -16.26 -0.31
C LEU A 369 9.28 -16.65 1.16
N VAL A 370 8.65 -15.86 2.01
CA VAL A 370 8.57 -16.13 3.45
C VAL A 370 7.77 -17.42 3.70
N GLY A 371 6.66 -17.63 2.99
CA GLY A 371 5.88 -18.86 3.07
C GLY A 371 6.69 -20.09 2.69
N THR A 372 7.51 -20.03 1.64
CA THR A 372 8.40 -21.14 1.25
C THR A 372 9.48 -21.44 2.31
N LEU A 373 10.05 -20.40 2.94
CA LEU A 373 11.01 -20.58 4.02
C LEU A 373 10.35 -21.24 5.25
N LEU A 374 9.11 -20.87 5.57
CA LEU A 374 8.31 -21.52 6.62
C LEU A 374 7.97 -22.98 6.27
N GLU A 375 7.62 -23.27 5.01
CA GLU A 375 7.40 -24.62 4.49
C GLU A 375 8.65 -25.50 4.66
N TRP A 376 9.85 -24.93 4.48
CA TRP A 376 11.13 -25.59 4.76
C TRP A 376 11.47 -25.68 6.26
N GLN A 377 10.49 -25.44 7.13
CA GLN A 377 10.65 -25.53 8.59
C GLN A 377 11.68 -24.53 9.16
N MET A 378 11.99 -23.46 8.44
CA MET A 378 12.82 -22.40 8.99
C MET A 378 12.03 -21.61 10.05
N SER A 379 12.63 -21.41 11.21
CA SER A 379 11.97 -20.65 12.27
C SER A 379 11.81 -19.17 11.90
N PHE A 380 10.72 -18.55 12.35
CA PHE A 380 10.47 -17.13 12.06
C PHE A 380 11.61 -16.20 12.54
N PRO A 381 12.26 -16.42 13.71
CA PRO A 381 13.45 -15.66 14.11
C PRO A 381 14.57 -15.68 13.07
N VAL A 382 14.86 -16.84 12.46
CA VAL A 382 15.89 -16.93 11.42
C VAL A 382 15.46 -16.15 10.17
N ILE A 383 14.22 -16.30 9.72
CA ILE A 383 13.68 -15.59 8.57
C ILE A 383 13.74 -14.08 8.79
N SER A 384 13.36 -13.59 9.97
CA SER A 384 13.41 -12.15 10.28
C SER A 384 14.84 -11.60 10.32
N MET A 385 15.82 -12.38 10.79
CA MET A 385 17.24 -11.97 10.74
C MET A 385 17.80 -11.96 9.32
N MET A 386 17.37 -12.88 8.45
CA MET A 386 17.71 -12.84 7.02
C MET A 386 17.17 -11.58 6.36
N MET A 387 15.91 -11.22 6.65
CA MET A 387 15.30 -9.97 6.16
C MET A 387 16.02 -8.73 6.71
N ALA A 388 16.41 -8.72 7.98
CA ALA A 388 17.19 -7.63 8.59
C ALA A 388 18.55 -7.47 7.89
N THR A 389 19.26 -8.57 7.66
CA THR A 389 20.53 -8.59 6.93
C THR A 389 20.36 -8.06 5.50
N PHE A 390 19.31 -8.48 4.80
CA PHE A 390 18.97 -7.95 3.48
C PHE A 390 18.78 -6.43 3.50
N CYS A 391 18.06 -5.88 4.50
CA CYS A 391 17.87 -4.43 4.65
C CYS A 391 19.21 -3.70 4.86
N VAL A 392 20.12 -4.25 5.66
CA VAL A 392 21.44 -3.65 5.90
C VAL A 392 22.29 -3.66 4.64
N VAL A 393 22.35 -4.78 3.92
CA VAL A 393 23.08 -4.89 2.64
C VAL A 393 22.49 -3.93 1.59
N ALA A 394 21.17 -3.90 1.47
CA ALA A 394 20.48 -3.00 0.55
C ALA A 394 20.74 -1.51 0.88
N THR A 395 20.80 -1.17 2.18
CA THR A 395 21.20 0.18 2.63
C THR A 395 22.63 0.51 2.22
N ALA A 396 23.57 -0.41 2.44
CA ALA A 396 24.98 -0.22 2.07
C ALA A 396 25.14 0.00 0.56
N LEU A 397 24.46 -0.80 -0.27
CA LEU A 397 24.43 -0.63 -1.73
C LEU A 397 23.85 0.72 -2.16
N LEU A 398 22.74 1.13 -1.52
CA LEU A 398 22.12 2.42 -1.81
C LEU A 398 23.05 3.60 -1.44
N VAL A 399 23.68 3.55 -0.26
CA VAL A 399 24.64 4.57 0.18
C VAL A 399 25.83 4.66 -0.79
N TYR A 400 26.39 3.51 -1.18
CA TYR A 400 27.48 3.44 -2.14
C TYR A 400 27.07 4.11 -3.47
N THR A 401 25.90 3.73 -3.99
CA THR A 401 25.38 4.23 -5.27
C THR A 401 25.13 5.73 -5.27
N LEU A 402 24.65 6.29 -4.15
CA LEU A 402 24.33 7.71 -4.05
C LEU A 402 25.57 8.58 -3.79
N ARG A 403 26.68 7.99 -3.32
CA ARG A 403 27.96 8.70 -3.09
C ARG A 403 28.85 8.74 -4.35
N THR A 404 28.72 7.76 -5.25
CA THR A 404 29.49 7.75 -6.50
C THR A 404 28.94 8.81 -7.47
N PRO A 405 29.77 9.71 -8.00
CA PRO A 405 29.35 10.65 -9.05
C PRO A 405 28.83 9.88 -10.26
N SER A 406 27.79 10.41 -10.92
CA SER A 406 27.38 9.92 -12.24
C SER A 406 28.51 10.26 -13.23
N ASN A 407 29.17 9.26 -13.78
CA ASN A 407 30.02 9.43 -14.97
C ASN A 407 29.17 9.86 -16.15
#